data_261e218fd75e80241974d2801bc63a29
#
_entry.id   261e218fd75e80241974d2801bc63a29
#
_cell.length_a   1.000
_cell.length_b   1.000
_cell.length_c   1.000
_cell.angle_alpha   90.00
_cell.angle_beta   90.00
_cell.angle_gamma   90.00
#
_symmetry.space_group_name_H-M   'P 1'
#
loop_
_entity.id
_entity.type
_entity.pdbx_description
1 polymer ?
#
loop_
_entity_poly.entity_id
_entity_poly.type
_entity_poly.pdbx_seq_one_letter_code
_entity_poly.pdbx_strand_id
1 'polypeptide(L)'
;LGDVYKRQVLFLDGEARAILFSSKSFPTRGVQNADQEVAIVGPKDSFTESLRMNTALIRRRIRDTRLKVIQKQIGTRSKTDYALMYIEDLVQKDILNKIQKQMDKICVDGIFDNGMLQQYLEKDSKTPFPLYQLTQRPDKVASSIMEGRIAVVLDNSPMVLLLPVTFNVFFQASDDYYNRWEITTFVRILRYVAAIISIGLPGFYA
;
A
#
# COMPACT_ATOMS: atom_id res chain seq x y z
N LEU A 1 27.43 -8.77 -12.38
CA LEU A 1 27.50 -7.30 -12.68
C LEU A 1 26.16 -6.55 -12.52
N GLY A 2 25.15 -7.15 -11.90
CA GLY A 2 23.81 -6.58 -11.80
C GLY A 2 23.49 -5.70 -10.59
N ASP A 3 24.43 -5.42 -9.69
CA ASP A 3 24.16 -4.75 -8.41
C ASP A 3 25.02 -3.50 -8.14
N VAL A 4 25.52 -2.87 -9.21
CA VAL A 4 26.49 -1.76 -9.14
C VAL A 4 25.98 -0.54 -8.35
N TYR A 5 24.68 -0.33 -8.30
CA TYR A 5 24.08 0.83 -7.61
C TYR A 5 23.78 0.62 -6.11
N LYS A 6 23.92 -0.60 -5.59
CA LYS A 6 23.42 -0.90 -4.25
C LYS A 6 24.49 -1.39 -3.26
N ARG A 7 25.69 -1.76 -3.75
CA ARG A 7 26.75 -2.33 -2.93
C ARG A 7 28.09 -1.70 -3.26
N GLN A 8 28.82 -1.29 -2.23
CA GLN A 8 30.21 -0.89 -2.34
C GLN A 8 31.10 -2.02 -1.87
N VAL A 9 32.22 -2.20 -2.53
CA VAL A 9 33.21 -3.22 -2.22
C VAL A 9 34.45 -2.55 -1.70
N LEU A 10 34.84 -2.87 -0.48
CA LEU A 10 36.09 -2.43 0.13
C LEU A 10 37.11 -3.55 0.01
N PHE A 11 38.20 -3.28 -0.67
CA PHE A 11 39.37 -4.14 -0.71
C PHE A 11 40.40 -3.61 0.27
N LEU A 12 40.94 -4.50 1.09
CA LEU A 12 42.05 -4.20 2.00
C LEU A 12 43.32 -4.79 1.41
N ASP A 13 44.38 -3.99 1.36
CA ASP A 13 45.66 -4.45 0.87
C ASP A 13 46.22 -5.55 1.76
N GLY A 14 46.68 -6.66 1.17
CA GLY A 14 47.15 -7.84 1.89
C GLY A 14 46.11 -8.87 2.28
N GLU A 15 44.83 -8.63 2.03
CA GLU A 15 43.74 -9.56 2.32
C GLU A 15 43.08 -10.11 1.04
N ALA A 16 42.91 -11.43 0.95
CA ALA A 16 42.21 -12.09 -0.16
C ALA A 16 40.69 -11.96 -0.10
N ARG A 17 40.14 -11.22 0.87
CA ARG A 17 38.72 -11.06 1.12
C ARG A 17 38.30 -9.63 0.86
N ALA A 18 37.11 -9.45 0.26
CA ALA A 18 36.50 -8.14 0.05
C ALA A 18 35.29 -7.99 1.00
N ILE A 19 35.11 -6.81 1.56
CA ILE A 19 33.95 -6.47 2.38
C ILE A 19 32.93 -5.80 1.46
N LEU A 20 31.75 -6.43 1.35
CA LEU A 20 30.60 -5.86 0.65
C LEU A 20 29.69 -5.15 1.66
N PHE A 21 29.49 -3.85 1.49
CA PHE A 21 28.53 -3.12 2.29
C PHE A 21 27.52 -2.38 1.42
N SER A 22 26.28 -2.37 1.87
CA SER A 22 25.19 -1.67 1.20
C SER A 22 25.11 -0.24 1.71
N SER A 23 25.54 0.71 0.89
CA SER A 23 25.46 2.15 1.19
C SER A 23 24.36 2.77 0.30
N LYS A 24 23.10 2.58 0.69
CA LYS A 24 21.97 3.22 0.03
C LYS A 24 21.66 4.53 0.74
N SER A 25 22.07 5.65 0.18
CA SER A 25 21.61 6.96 0.60
C SER A 25 21.09 7.70 -0.64
N PHE A 26 19.77 7.70 -0.79
CA PHE A 26 19.12 8.55 -1.77
C PHE A 26 18.51 9.75 -1.04
N PRO A 27 18.51 10.94 -1.65
CA PRO A 27 17.73 12.05 -1.11
C PRO A 27 16.26 11.64 -1.13
N THR A 28 15.70 11.42 0.04
CA THR A 28 14.28 11.10 0.19
C THR A 28 13.58 12.25 0.88
N ARG A 29 12.36 12.53 0.46
CA ARG A 29 11.49 13.44 1.16
C ARG A 29 11.21 12.90 2.57
N GLY A 30 11.32 13.75 3.58
CA GLY A 30 10.90 13.39 4.94
C GLY A 30 9.40 13.12 5.02
N VAL A 31 8.96 12.54 6.14
CA VAL A 31 7.54 12.32 6.41
C VAL A 31 6.82 13.67 6.44
N GLN A 32 5.86 13.85 5.56
CA GLN A 32 5.05 15.07 5.39
C GLN A 32 3.57 14.78 5.66
N ASN A 33 2.73 15.81 5.60
CA ASN A 33 1.29 15.64 5.67
C ASN A 33 0.76 15.00 4.39
N ALA A 34 -0.34 14.25 4.51
CA ALA A 34 -1.03 13.68 3.36
C ALA A 34 -1.75 14.78 2.57
N ASP A 35 -1.35 15.01 1.31
CA ASP A 35 -1.92 16.06 0.46
C ASP A 35 -3.28 15.66 -0.14
N GLN A 36 -3.45 14.38 -0.46
CA GLN A 36 -4.67 13.87 -1.12
C GLN A 36 -5.73 13.37 -0.14
N GLU A 37 -5.33 12.92 1.05
CA GLU A 37 -6.22 12.43 2.09
C GLU A 37 -6.08 13.30 3.35
N VAL A 38 -6.41 14.59 3.22
CA VAL A 38 -6.34 15.55 4.34
C VAL A 38 -7.35 15.15 5.41
N ALA A 39 -6.88 14.89 6.64
CA ALA A 39 -7.73 14.69 7.79
C ALA A 39 -7.76 15.94 8.66
N ILE A 40 -8.96 16.32 9.09
CA ILE A 40 -9.16 17.44 10.02
C ILE A 40 -8.71 16.99 11.42
N VAL A 41 -9.03 15.76 11.80
CA VAL A 41 -8.71 15.16 13.10
C VAL A 41 -7.91 13.89 12.88
N GLY A 42 -6.88 13.63 13.69
CA GLY A 42 -6.07 12.41 13.65
C GLY A 42 -4.64 12.62 13.12
N PRO A 43 -3.90 11.54 12.90
CA PRO A 43 -2.53 11.60 12.38
C PRO A 43 -2.49 12.22 10.99
N LYS A 44 -1.50 13.07 10.77
CA LYS A 44 -1.30 13.79 9.49
C LYS A 44 -0.15 13.22 8.68
N ASP A 45 0.63 12.30 9.25
CA ASP A 45 1.78 11.71 8.57
C ASP A 45 1.36 10.89 7.35
N SER A 46 2.13 11.03 6.27
CA SER A 46 1.95 10.31 5.01
C SER A 46 3.13 9.39 4.72
N PHE A 47 2.93 8.46 3.79
CA PHE A 47 4.00 7.65 3.23
C PHE A 47 4.96 8.49 2.39
N THR A 48 6.18 7.97 2.25
CA THR A 48 7.25 8.52 1.45
C THR A 48 7.53 7.60 0.25
N GLU A 49 8.47 7.97 -0.60
CA GLU A 49 8.92 7.13 -1.71
C GLU A 49 9.80 5.95 -1.26
N SER A 50 10.27 5.94 0.00
CA SER A 50 11.16 4.89 0.52
C SER A 50 10.38 3.71 1.12
N LEU A 51 10.55 2.53 0.55
CA LEU A 51 9.98 1.27 1.05
C LEU A 51 10.31 1.03 2.52
N ARG A 52 11.55 1.33 2.95
CA ARG A 52 11.99 1.12 4.33
C ARG A 52 11.27 2.04 5.31
N MET A 53 11.14 3.32 4.95
CA MET A 53 10.40 4.28 5.78
C MET A 53 8.93 3.89 5.89
N ASN A 54 8.32 3.51 4.78
CA ASN A 54 6.90 3.13 4.72
C ASN A 54 6.62 1.87 5.56
N THR A 55 7.45 0.84 5.43
CA THR A 55 7.33 -0.37 6.27
C THR A 55 7.58 -0.07 7.75
N ALA A 56 8.50 0.84 8.09
CA ALA A 56 8.74 1.27 9.47
C ALA A 56 7.55 2.05 10.05
N LEU A 57 6.89 2.92 9.27
CA LEU A 57 5.70 3.66 9.69
C LEU A 57 4.53 2.71 10.03
N ILE A 58 4.36 1.64 9.25
CA ILE A 58 3.35 0.62 9.53
C ILE A 58 3.72 -0.19 10.78
N ARG A 59 4.97 -0.67 10.89
CA ARG A 59 5.46 -1.42 12.06
C ARG A 59 5.42 -0.63 13.35
N ARG A 60 5.59 0.69 13.31
CA ARG A 60 5.44 1.55 14.49
C ARG A 60 4.04 1.50 15.08
N ARG A 61 3.03 1.30 14.23
CA ARG A 61 1.62 1.22 14.63
C ARG A 61 1.19 -0.19 14.97
N ILE A 62 1.67 -1.17 14.24
CA ILE A 62 1.36 -2.60 14.47
C ILE A 62 2.60 -3.25 15.07
N ARG A 63 2.58 -3.45 16.40
CA ARG A 63 3.70 -4.06 17.16
C ARG A 63 3.49 -5.55 17.40
N ASP A 64 2.69 -6.20 16.56
CA ASP A 64 2.42 -7.63 16.65
C ASP A 64 3.52 -8.43 15.92
N THR A 65 4.03 -9.48 16.56
CA THR A 65 5.04 -10.39 15.99
C THR A 65 4.49 -11.21 14.81
N ARG A 66 3.17 -11.34 14.70
CA ARG A 66 2.48 -12.01 13.59
C ARG A 66 2.37 -11.15 12.32
N LEU A 67 2.79 -9.88 12.38
CA LEU A 67 2.91 -9.04 11.19
C LEU A 67 4.03 -9.56 10.30
N LYS A 68 3.66 -10.16 9.18
CA LYS A 68 4.59 -10.64 8.16
C LYS A 68 4.87 -9.56 7.14
N VAL A 69 6.11 -9.50 6.70
CA VAL A 69 6.58 -8.61 5.64
C VAL A 69 7.38 -9.44 4.66
N ILE A 70 6.80 -9.73 3.51
CA ILE A 70 7.44 -10.47 2.43
C ILE A 70 7.97 -9.47 1.41
N GLN A 71 9.28 -9.35 1.30
CA GLN A 71 9.93 -8.49 0.32
C GLN A 71 10.32 -9.30 -0.91
N LYS A 72 9.98 -8.78 -2.09
CA LYS A 72 10.35 -9.31 -3.40
C LYS A 72 10.65 -8.17 -4.35
N GLN A 73 11.04 -8.50 -5.57
CA GLN A 73 11.29 -7.53 -6.65
C GLN A 73 10.33 -7.77 -7.81
N ILE A 74 9.96 -6.70 -8.50
CA ILE A 74 9.10 -6.71 -9.67
C ILE A 74 9.72 -5.88 -10.79
N GLY A 75 9.48 -6.32 -12.04
CA GLY A 75 10.10 -5.71 -13.22
C GLY A 75 11.44 -6.37 -13.59
N THR A 76 11.59 -6.69 -14.89
CA THR A 76 12.78 -7.39 -15.39
C THR A 76 14.02 -6.49 -15.38
N ARG A 77 13.83 -5.19 -15.67
CA ARG A 77 14.89 -4.18 -15.73
C ARG A 77 14.92 -3.28 -14.52
N SER A 78 13.75 -2.77 -14.07
CA SER A 78 13.68 -1.86 -12.92
C SER A 78 14.03 -2.55 -11.60
N LYS A 79 13.70 -3.84 -11.46
CA LYS A 79 13.89 -4.62 -10.23
C LYS A 79 13.43 -3.84 -9.00
N THR A 80 12.24 -3.23 -9.11
CA THR A 80 11.67 -2.40 -8.06
C THR A 80 11.32 -3.26 -6.86
N ASP A 81 11.81 -2.89 -5.69
CA ASP A 81 11.53 -3.61 -4.45
C ASP A 81 10.07 -3.35 -4.03
N TYR A 82 9.36 -4.39 -3.60
CA TYR A 82 8.04 -4.27 -3.00
C TYR A 82 7.91 -5.14 -1.76
N ALA A 83 7.01 -4.79 -0.87
CA ALA A 83 6.70 -5.55 0.33
C ALA A 83 5.21 -5.85 0.42
N LEU A 84 4.87 -7.13 0.63
CA LEU A 84 3.54 -7.55 1.05
C LEU A 84 3.49 -7.58 2.57
N MET A 85 2.56 -6.83 3.16
CA MET A 85 2.38 -6.76 4.60
C MET A 85 0.98 -7.25 5.01
N TYR A 86 0.92 -8.15 5.97
CA TYR A 86 -0.32 -8.73 6.48
C TYR A 86 -0.11 -9.37 7.86
N ILE A 87 -1.19 -9.60 8.60
CA ILE A 87 -1.15 -10.35 9.86
C ILE A 87 -1.50 -11.82 9.57
N GLU A 88 -0.66 -12.74 10.02
CA GLU A 88 -0.67 -14.15 9.61
C GLU A 88 -1.96 -14.90 9.99
N ASP A 89 -2.54 -14.58 11.13
CA ASP A 89 -3.76 -15.21 11.66
C ASP A 89 -5.06 -14.56 11.17
N LEU A 90 -4.99 -13.32 10.65
CA LEU A 90 -6.18 -12.59 10.17
C LEU A 90 -6.35 -12.68 8.65
N VAL A 91 -5.26 -12.88 7.92
CA VAL A 91 -5.28 -12.87 6.45
C VAL A 91 -6.00 -14.10 5.89
N GLN A 92 -6.81 -13.90 4.87
CA GLN A 92 -7.38 -15.01 4.09
C GLN A 92 -6.29 -15.59 3.18
N LYS A 93 -5.85 -16.82 3.49
CA LYS A 93 -4.74 -17.49 2.78
C LYS A 93 -5.00 -17.67 1.29
N ASP A 94 -6.24 -17.92 0.89
CA ASP A 94 -6.61 -18.07 -0.53
C ASP A 94 -6.40 -16.77 -1.32
N ILE A 95 -6.77 -15.62 -0.73
CA ILE A 95 -6.56 -14.31 -1.31
C ILE A 95 -5.07 -14.00 -1.38
N LEU A 96 -4.32 -14.25 -0.31
CA LEU A 96 -2.88 -14.05 -0.27
C LEU A 96 -2.17 -14.84 -1.38
N ASN A 97 -2.49 -16.13 -1.50
CA ASN A 97 -1.92 -17.01 -2.54
C ASN A 97 -2.27 -16.54 -3.95
N LYS A 98 -3.51 -16.08 -4.16
CA LYS A 98 -3.96 -15.54 -5.45
C LYS A 98 -3.16 -14.30 -5.83
N ILE A 99 -2.97 -13.38 -4.88
CA ILE A 99 -2.21 -12.14 -5.09
C ILE A 99 -0.74 -12.44 -5.39
N GLN A 100 -0.11 -13.30 -4.60
CA GLN A 100 1.28 -13.71 -4.85
C GLN A 100 1.45 -14.30 -6.24
N LYS A 101 0.54 -15.18 -6.67
CA LYS A 101 0.55 -15.75 -8.02
C LYS A 101 0.33 -14.69 -9.10
N GLN A 102 -0.51 -13.69 -8.87
CA GLN A 102 -0.73 -12.59 -9.81
C GLN A 102 0.53 -11.73 -9.91
N MET A 103 1.15 -11.37 -8.78
CA MET A 103 2.41 -10.62 -8.74
C MET A 103 3.54 -11.34 -9.47
N ASP A 104 3.69 -12.66 -9.25
CA ASP A 104 4.71 -13.48 -9.88
C ASP A 104 4.49 -13.64 -11.42
N LYS A 105 3.26 -13.45 -11.92
CA LYS A 105 2.94 -13.47 -13.35
C LYS A 105 3.23 -12.16 -14.09
N ILE A 106 3.41 -11.07 -13.36
CA ILE A 106 3.68 -9.77 -13.99
C ILE A 106 5.09 -9.79 -14.57
N CYS A 107 5.18 -9.86 -15.90
CA CYS A 107 6.41 -9.82 -16.65
C CYS A 107 6.47 -8.53 -17.47
N VAL A 108 7.03 -7.48 -16.88
CA VAL A 108 7.18 -6.16 -17.48
C VAL A 108 8.58 -5.62 -17.23
N ASP A 109 9.04 -4.68 -18.04
CA ASP A 109 10.38 -4.11 -17.90
C ASP A 109 10.54 -3.28 -16.63
N GLY A 110 9.50 -2.56 -16.20
CA GLY A 110 9.54 -1.76 -14.98
C GLY A 110 8.16 -1.40 -14.45
N ILE A 111 8.09 -1.27 -13.12
CA ILE A 111 6.95 -0.72 -12.39
C ILE A 111 7.48 0.37 -11.47
N PHE A 112 6.94 1.59 -11.60
CA PHE A 112 7.47 2.78 -10.93
C PHE A 112 6.52 3.34 -9.88
N ASP A 113 5.23 2.95 -9.92
CA ASP A 113 4.22 3.42 -8.98
C ASP A 113 3.14 2.37 -8.72
N ASN A 114 2.49 2.46 -7.56
CA ASN A 114 1.40 1.56 -7.17
C ASN A 114 0.16 1.69 -8.07
N GLY A 115 -0.09 2.86 -8.67
CA GLY A 115 -1.16 3.02 -9.66
C GLY A 115 -0.91 2.18 -10.92
N MET A 116 0.33 2.11 -11.39
CA MET A 116 0.72 1.23 -12.49
C MET A 116 0.57 -0.24 -12.10
N LEU A 117 1.01 -0.62 -10.90
CA LEU A 117 0.86 -1.98 -10.37
C LEU A 117 -0.62 -2.39 -10.31
N GLN A 118 -1.49 -1.50 -9.83
CA GLN A 118 -2.94 -1.73 -9.78
C GLN A 118 -3.50 -2.12 -11.14
N GLN A 119 -3.15 -1.39 -12.20
CA GLN A 119 -3.63 -1.68 -13.57
C GLN A 119 -3.24 -3.09 -14.03
N TYR A 120 -2.03 -3.56 -13.72
CA TYR A 120 -1.62 -4.92 -14.05
C TYR A 120 -2.38 -5.98 -13.26
N LEU A 121 -2.69 -5.71 -11.99
CA LEU A 121 -3.46 -6.61 -11.15
C LEU A 121 -4.94 -6.67 -11.54
N GLU A 122 -5.50 -5.58 -12.07
CA GLU A 122 -6.89 -5.48 -12.52
C GLU A 122 -7.11 -5.94 -13.96
N LYS A 123 -6.06 -6.16 -14.74
CA LYS A 123 -6.12 -6.46 -16.18
C LYS A 123 -7.09 -7.59 -16.56
N ASP A 124 -7.15 -8.62 -15.72
CA ASP A 124 -8.02 -9.79 -15.96
C ASP A 124 -9.39 -9.66 -15.28
N SER A 125 -9.69 -8.53 -14.66
CA SER A 125 -10.93 -8.29 -13.95
C SER A 125 -11.98 -7.75 -14.91
N LYS A 126 -13.16 -8.39 -14.93
CA LYS A 126 -14.33 -7.94 -15.69
C LYS A 126 -15.30 -7.08 -14.88
N THR A 127 -14.93 -6.71 -13.65
CA THR A 127 -15.79 -5.90 -12.78
C THR A 127 -15.60 -4.40 -13.05
N PRO A 128 -16.68 -3.61 -13.09
CA PRO A 128 -16.57 -2.14 -13.15
C PRO A 128 -16.16 -1.51 -11.81
N PHE A 129 -16.16 -2.28 -10.73
CA PHE A 129 -15.78 -1.78 -9.41
C PHE A 129 -14.30 -1.99 -9.14
N PRO A 130 -13.60 -1.01 -8.55
CA PRO A 130 -12.20 -1.16 -8.20
C PRO A 130 -12.03 -2.25 -7.13
N LEU A 131 -11.05 -3.11 -7.32
CA LEU A 131 -10.73 -4.22 -6.41
C LEU A 131 -9.67 -3.84 -5.37
N TYR A 132 -9.05 -2.69 -5.56
CA TYR A 132 -7.91 -2.20 -4.80
C TYR A 132 -8.17 -0.77 -4.35
N GLN A 133 -7.57 -0.39 -3.24
CA GLN A 133 -7.62 0.96 -2.70
C GLN A 133 -6.20 1.50 -2.53
N LEU A 134 -5.94 2.67 -3.10
CA LEU A 134 -4.71 3.42 -2.84
C LEU A 134 -4.90 4.36 -1.66
N THR A 135 -3.89 4.48 -0.82
CA THR A 135 -3.89 5.43 0.30
C THR A 135 -2.49 5.93 0.61
N GLN A 136 -2.38 7.19 1.01
CA GLN A 136 -1.15 7.80 1.52
C GLN A 136 -1.01 7.69 3.04
N ARG A 137 -2.05 7.23 3.74
CA ARG A 137 -2.13 7.29 5.20
C ARG A 137 -1.69 6.00 5.87
N PRO A 138 -0.63 6.03 6.70
CA PRO A 138 -0.16 4.87 7.45
C PRO A 138 -1.14 4.36 8.51
N ASP A 139 -1.98 5.23 9.09
CA ASP A 139 -3.02 4.84 10.06
C ASP A 139 -4.11 3.99 9.40
N LYS A 140 -4.57 4.39 8.20
CA LYS A 140 -5.56 3.66 7.42
C LYS A 140 -5.04 2.28 6.98
N VAL A 141 -3.76 2.21 6.58
CA VAL A 141 -3.11 0.94 6.25
C VAL A 141 -3.03 0.03 7.47
N ALA A 142 -2.61 0.57 8.63
CA ALA A 142 -2.52 -0.21 9.85
C ALA A 142 -3.88 -0.76 10.28
N SER A 143 -4.93 0.06 10.25
CA SER A 143 -6.32 -0.38 10.53
C SER A 143 -6.76 -1.49 9.57
N SER A 144 -6.53 -1.31 8.27
CA SER A 144 -6.90 -2.30 7.24
C SER A 144 -6.16 -3.64 7.40
N ILE A 145 -4.89 -3.61 7.77
CA ILE A 145 -4.12 -4.84 8.06
C ILE A 145 -4.70 -5.56 9.30
N MET A 146 -5.11 -4.82 10.33
CA MET A 146 -5.77 -5.40 11.52
C MET A 146 -7.17 -5.95 11.21
N GLU A 147 -7.81 -5.50 10.12
CA GLU A 147 -9.05 -6.08 9.59
C GLU A 147 -8.80 -7.32 8.71
N GLY A 148 -7.55 -7.78 8.57
CA GLY A 148 -7.19 -8.97 7.78
C GLY A 148 -6.92 -8.69 6.30
N ARG A 149 -6.78 -7.42 5.90
CA ARG A 149 -6.39 -7.04 4.55
C ARG A 149 -4.89 -7.15 4.33
N ILE A 150 -4.49 -7.12 3.08
CA ILE A 150 -3.10 -7.14 2.65
C ILE A 150 -2.73 -5.76 2.14
N ALA A 151 -1.57 -5.26 2.56
CA ALA A 151 -1.00 -4.03 2.03
C ALA A 151 0.19 -4.34 1.12
N VAL A 152 0.22 -3.72 -0.04
CA VAL A 152 1.36 -3.75 -0.97
C VAL A 152 2.04 -2.40 -0.94
N VAL A 153 3.27 -2.40 -0.46
CA VAL A 153 4.14 -1.22 -0.40
C VAL A 153 5.17 -1.36 -1.51
N LEU A 154 5.27 -0.39 -2.39
CA LEU A 154 6.21 -0.35 -3.51
C LEU A 154 7.27 0.73 -3.24
N ASP A 155 8.52 0.45 -3.59
CA ASP A 155 9.57 1.46 -3.58
C ASP A 155 9.31 2.51 -4.66
N ASN A 156 9.70 3.75 -4.40
CA ASN A 156 9.46 4.93 -5.25
C ASN A 156 7.99 5.41 -5.30
N SER A 157 7.07 4.81 -4.51
CA SER A 157 5.68 5.25 -4.48
C SER A 157 5.28 5.72 -3.08
N PRO A 158 4.72 6.95 -2.94
CA PRO A 158 4.21 7.45 -1.66
C PRO A 158 2.82 6.90 -1.34
N MET A 159 2.31 5.99 -2.16
CA MET A 159 1.03 5.34 -1.97
C MET A 159 1.19 3.89 -1.59
N VAL A 160 0.24 3.35 -0.83
CA VAL A 160 0.15 1.93 -0.48
C VAL A 160 -1.14 1.37 -1.05
N LEU A 161 -1.05 0.19 -1.67
CA LEU A 161 -2.17 -0.51 -2.24
C LEU A 161 -2.76 -1.47 -1.21
N LEU A 162 -4.04 -1.33 -0.91
CA LEU A 162 -4.80 -2.19 0.01
C LEU A 162 -5.72 -3.12 -0.75
N LEU A 163 -5.77 -4.38 -0.31
CA LEU A 163 -6.59 -5.42 -0.94
C LEU A 163 -6.95 -6.54 0.05
N PRO A 164 -8.08 -7.22 -0.12
CA PRO A 164 -9.17 -6.88 -1.02
C PRO A 164 -9.94 -5.64 -0.56
N VAL A 165 -10.65 -5.01 -1.48
CA VAL A 165 -11.54 -3.90 -1.15
C VAL A 165 -12.99 -4.38 -1.15
N THR A 166 -13.74 -4.00 -0.12
CA THR A 166 -15.18 -4.20 -0.05
C THR A 166 -15.92 -2.92 -0.41
N PHE A 167 -17.13 -3.03 -0.93
CA PHE A 167 -17.93 -1.88 -1.33
C PHE A 167 -18.10 -0.83 -0.23
N ASN A 168 -18.26 -1.26 1.02
CA ASN A 168 -18.44 -0.36 2.16
C ASN A 168 -17.25 0.59 2.39
N VAL A 169 -16.05 0.22 1.97
CA VAL A 169 -14.83 1.02 2.17
C VAL A 169 -14.88 2.33 1.39
N PHE A 170 -15.57 2.35 0.24
CA PHE A 170 -15.72 3.57 -0.56
C PHE A 170 -16.60 4.63 0.11
N PHE A 171 -17.41 4.25 1.10
CA PHE A 171 -18.24 5.17 1.88
C PHE A 171 -17.60 5.57 3.22
N GLN A 172 -16.42 5.05 3.54
CA GLN A 172 -15.68 5.39 4.75
C GLN A 172 -14.69 6.51 4.47
N ALA A 173 -14.79 7.60 5.21
CA ALA A 173 -13.77 8.64 5.23
C ALA A 173 -12.77 8.38 6.35
N SER A 174 -11.56 8.91 6.19
CA SER A 174 -10.51 8.78 7.20
C SER A 174 -10.90 9.38 8.55
N ASP A 175 -11.71 10.44 8.53
CA ASP A 175 -12.17 11.13 9.73
C ASP A 175 -13.21 10.33 10.54
N ASP A 176 -13.84 9.33 9.91
CA ASP A 176 -14.86 8.50 10.57
C ASP A 176 -14.28 7.72 11.78
N TYR A 177 -12.98 7.45 11.81
CA TYR A 177 -12.31 6.75 12.91
C TYR A 177 -11.97 7.65 14.11
N TYR A 178 -12.02 8.98 13.93
CA TYR A 178 -11.58 9.95 14.93
C TYR A 178 -12.71 10.80 15.48
N ASN A 179 -13.89 10.77 14.86
CA ASN A 179 -15.09 11.46 15.33
C ASN A 179 -15.92 10.59 16.27
N ARG A 180 -16.83 11.23 17.03
CA ARG A 180 -17.78 10.50 17.88
C ARG A 180 -18.68 9.61 17.03
N TRP A 181 -19.00 8.44 17.55
CA TRP A 181 -19.73 7.40 16.82
C TRP A 181 -21.10 7.86 16.32
N GLU A 182 -21.80 8.74 17.08
CA GLU A 182 -23.11 9.28 16.69
C GLU A 182 -23.00 10.11 15.41
N ILE A 183 -22.03 11.04 15.35
CA ILE A 183 -21.79 11.91 14.22
C ILE A 183 -21.35 11.09 13.00
N THR A 184 -20.43 10.17 13.23
CA THR A 184 -19.92 9.27 12.17
C THR A 184 -21.02 8.43 11.55
N THR A 185 -21.91 7.86 12.39
CA THR A 185 -23.03 7.04 11.91
C THR A 185 -23.99 7.87 11.08
N PHE A 186 -24.36 9.06 11.54
CA PHE A 186 -25.24 9.96 10.81
C PHE A 186 -24.66 10.38 9.45
N VAL A 187 -23.39 10.80 9.41
CA VAL A 187 -22.73 11.21 8.17
C VAL A 187 -22.59 10.02 7.22
N ARG A 188 -22.31 8.81 7.72
CA ARG A 188 -22.22 7.61 6.90
C ARG A 188 -23.57 7.24 6.28
N ILE A 189 -24.68 7.33 7.04
CA ILE A 189 -26.03 7.14 6.52
C ILE A 189 -26.32 8.16 5.40
N LEU A 190 -26.00 9.43 5.59
CA LEU A 190 -26.18 10.46 4.57
C LEU A 190 -25.40 10.15 3.27
N ARG A 191 -24.15 9.63 3.38
CA ARG A 191 -23.37 9.20 2.20
C ARG A 191 -24.05 8.06 1.45
N TYR A 192 -24.60 7.05 2.15
CA TYR A 192 -25.34 5.96 1.50
C TYR A 192 -26.61 6.48 0.81
N VAL A 193 -27.38 7.35 1.47
CA VAL A 193 -28.58 7.96 0.89
C VAL A 193 -28.21 8.77 -0.36
N ALA A 194 -27.18 9.60 -0.28
CA ALA A 194 -26.71 10.39 -1.41
C ALA A 194 -26.28 9.51 -2.59
N ALA A 195 -25.59 8.39 -2.32
CA ALA A 195 -25.18 7.44 -3.35
C ALA A 195 -26.40 6.76 -4.02
N ILE A 196 -27.38 6.32 -3.25
CA ILE A 196 -28.61 5.72 -3.77
C ILE A 196 -29.37 6.72 -4.67
N ILE A 197 -29.52 7.98 -4.21
CA ILE A 197 -30.15 9.03 -4.98
C ILE A 197 -29.35 9.29 -6.26
N SER A 198 -28.02 9.42 -6.18
CA SER A 198 -27.17 9.68 -7.33
C SER A 198 -27.25 8.62 -8.42
N ILE A 199 -27.37 7.34 -8.02
CA ILE A 199 -27.50 6.23 -8.97
C ILE A 199 -28.94 6.12 -9.52
N GLY A 200 -29.95 6.39 -8.68
CA GLY A 200 -31.35 6.25 -9.04
C GLY A 200 -31.91 7.41 -9.86
N LEU A 201 -31.44 8.64 -9.61
CA LEU A 201 -31.98 9.84 -10.22
C LEU A 201 -31.92 9.86 -11.77
N PRO A 202 -30.84 9.42 -12.44
CA PRO A 202 -30.82 9.31 -13.89
C PRO A 202 -31.88 8.35 -14.44
N GLY A 203 -32.17 7.25 -13.69
CA GLY A 203 -33.20 6.31 -14.09
C GLY A 203 -34.63 6.82 -13.98
N PHE A 204 -34.87 7.83 -13.14
CA PHE A 204 -36.17 8.50 -13.06
C PHE A 204 -36.40 9.56 -14.15
N TYR A 205 -35.32 10.07 -14.76
CA TYR A 205 -35.38 11.06 -15.82
C TYR A 205 -35.34 10.45 -17.24
N ALA A 206 -35.04 9.15 -17.36
CA ALA A 206 -35.03 8.41 -18.61
C ALA A 206 -36.39 7.81 -18.91
#